data_b13b134c2478dc30377469744f67fc33
#
_entry.id   b13b134c2478dc30377469744f67fc33
#
_cell.length_a   1.000
_cell.length_b   1.000
_cell.length_c   1.000
_cell.angle_alpha   90.00
_cell.angle_beta   90.00
_cell.angle_gamma   90.00
#
_symmetry.space_group_name_H-M   'P 1'
#
loop_
_entity.id
_entity.type
_entity.pdbx_description
1 polymer ?
#
loop_
_entity_poly.entity_id
_entity_poly.type
_entity_poly.pdbx_seq_one_letter_code
_entity_poly.pdbx_strand_id
1 'polypeptide(L)'
;MGLIKALLRSEAGLRLSCWLVQAYVRLVYRTSRWTIEGAAYPQTIRVQRGAFILAFWHGRLLMMPMAWRHLAPMHMLISGHADGRLIAGAVRYFGIDSVAGSSNDGGSQALRAMVRWLKANDCVGITPDGPDGPAMCASRGIVAVARLAGVPVVPLAYATRRRRILASWDRFHLPLPFTRGIFIWGEPIQVETELDAAAMEECRAVIEERLNRITGEADQRMGHAAVAPGTMDRAALRDVRRAAGSR
;
A
#
# COMPACT_ATOMS: atom_id res chain seq x y z
N MET A 1 33.43 -4.06 1.35
CA MET A 1 32.06 -3.84 0.82
C MET A 1 31.42 -5.08 0.18
N GLY A 2 32.19 -6.08 -0.28
CA GLY A 2 31.64 -7.32 -0.88
C GLY A 2 30.94 -8.28 0.06
N LEU A 3 31.50 -8.50 1.26
CA LEU A 3 30.98 -9.50 2.21
C LEU A 3 29.58 -9.13 2.76
N ILE A 4 29.35 -7.86 3.08
CA ILE A 4 28.06 -7.37 3.56
C ILE A 4 26.97 -7.50 2.49
N LYS A 5 27.31 -7.17 1.21
CA LYS A 5 26.39 -7.38 0.09
C LYS A 5 26.09 -8.86 -0.18
N ALA A 6 27.06 -9.73 -0.01
CA ALA A 6 26.90 -11.17 -0.15
C ALA A 6 26.06 -11.74 1.01
N LEU A 7 26.31 -11.27 2.24
CA LEU A 7 25.52 -11.67 3.42
C LEU A 7 24.04 -11.26 3.28
N LEU A 8 23.78 -10.04 2.84
CA LEU A 8 22.39 -9.53 2.60
C LEU A 8 21.69 -10.26 1.44
N ARG A 9 22.40 -10.90 0.55
CA ARG A 9 21.85 -11.73 -0.54
C ARG A 9 21.63 -13.19 -0.14
N SER A 10 22.19 -13.62 0.99
CA SER A 10 21.98 -14.97 1.50
C SER A 10 20.58 -15.11 2.13
N GLU A 11 20.05 -16.31 2.16
CA GLU A 11 18.76 -16.61 2.85
C GLU A 11 18.78 -16.22 4.34
N ALA A 12 19.93 -16.45 5.02
CA ALA A 12 20.11 -16.04 6.41
C ALA A 12 20.10 -14.51 6.57
N GLY A 13 20.77 -13.79 5.66
CA GLY A 13 20.80 -12.33 5.66
C GLY A 13 19.43 -11.74 5.34
N LEU A 14 18.68 -12.33 4.42
CA LEU A 14 17.30 -11.93 4.14
C LEU A 14 16.40 -12.11 5.37
N ARG A 15 16.47 -13.28 6.04
CA ARG A 15 15.70 -13.55 7.27
C ARG A 15 16.04 -12.56 8.37
N LEU A 16 17.32 -12.28 8.59
CA LEU A 16 17.76 -11.27 9.56
C LEU A 16 17.22 -9.87 9.21
N SER A 17 17.28 -9.48 7.95
CA SER A 17 16.76 -8.19 7.48
C SER A 17 15.25 -8.09 7.69
N CYS A 18 14.49 -9.13 7.37
CA CYS A 18 13.04 -9.19 7.63
C CYS A 18 12.74 -9.06 9.13
N TRP A 19 13.53 -9.75 9.97
CA TRP A 19 13.40 -9.67 11.43
C TRP A 19 13.71 -8.27 11.95
N LEU A 20 14.75 -7.61 11.44
CA LEU A 20 15.10 -6.23 11.81
C LEU A 20 13.99 -5.24 11.43
N VAL A 21 13.42 -5.37 10.22
CA VAL A 21 12.31 -4.52 9.77
C VAL A 21 11.10 -4.69 10.69
N GLN A 22 10.67 -5.92 10.97
CA GLN A 22 9.54 -6.14 11.86
C GLN A 22 9.82 -5.68 13.30
N ALA A 23 11.05 -5.87 13.80
CA ALA A 23 11.45 -5.40 15.13
C ALA A 23 11.41 -3.86 15.20
N TYR A 24 11.87 -3.18 14.16
CA TYR A 24 11.78 -1.73 14.03
C TYR A 24 10.34 -1.23 14.03
N VAL A 25 9.47 -1.83 13.22
CA VAL A 25 8.03 -1.48 13.17
C VAL A 25 7.40 -1.63 14.55
N ARG A 26 7.66 -2.75 15.24
CA ARG A 26 7.18 -2.97 16.61
C ARG A 26 7.77 -1.99 17.63
N LEU A 27 9.07 -1.66 17.51
CA LEU A 27 9.71 -0.68 18.36
C LEU A 27 9.03 0.69 18.22
N VAL A 28 8.89 1.19 16.98
CA VAL A 28 8.20 2.45 16.71
C VAL A 28 6.79 2.43 17.27
N TYR A 29 6.04 1.35 17.01
CA TYR A 29 4.67 1.26 17.47
C TYR A 29 4.56 1.27 19.01
N ARG A 30 5.37 0.47 19.71
CA ARG A 30 5.32 0.33 21.17
C ARG A 30 5.85 1.54 21.92
N THR A 31 6.80 2.27 21.36
CA THR A 31 7.41 3.44 21.98
C THR A 31 6.69 4.75 21.64
N SER A 32 5.66 4.71 20.81
CA SER A 32 4.92 5.88 20.34
C SER A 32 3.46 5.84 20.79
N ARG A 33 2.85 7.01 20.86
CA ARG A 33 1.41 7.15 21.16
C ARG A 33 0.64 7.27 19.87
N TRP A 34 -0.29 6.35 19.65
CA TRP A 34 -1.07 6.28 18.43
C TRP A 34 -2.52 6.65 18.64
N THR A 35 -3.04 7.50 17.77
CA THR A 35 -4.47 7.78 17.60
C THR A 35 -4.96 7.00 16.39
N ILE A 36 -6.12 6.39 16.47
CA ILE A 36 -6.73 5.65 15.35
C ILE A 36 -8.12 6.24 15.14
N GLU A 37 -8.38 6.73 13.94
CA GLU A 37 -9.66 7.32 13.54
C GLU A 37 -10.29 6.51 12.43
N GLY A 38 -11.61 6.49 12.38
CA GLY A 38 -12.39 5.77 11.37
C GLY A 38 -12.30 4.24 11.46
N ALA A 39 -11.79 3.66 12.56
CA ALA A 39 -11.65 2.21 12.73
C ALA A 39 -12.99 1.44 12.63
N ALA A 40 -14.11 2.11 12.81
CA ALA A 40 -15.43 1.53 12.62
C ALA A 40 -15.71 1.12 11.16
N TYR A 41 -15.14 1.81 10.18
CA TYR A 41 -15.38 1.52 8.75
C TYR A 41 -15.00 0.09 8.35
N PRO A 42 -13.74 -0.36 8.54
CA PRO A 42 -13.38 -1.73 8.20
C PRO A 42 -14.14 -2.77 9.04
N GLN A 43 -14.43 -2.49 10.30
CA GLN A 43 -15.20 -3.39 11.17
C GLN A 43 -16.64 -3.59 10.66
N THR A 44 -17.34 -2.52 10.30
CA THR A 44 -18.69 -2.56 9.75
C THR A 44 -18.73 -3.35 8.44
N ILE A 45 -17.76 -3.13 7.54
CA ILE A 45 -17.70 -3.87 6.28
C ILE A 45 -17.51 -5.36 6.55
N ARG A 46 -16.62 -5.72 7.47
CA ARG A 46 -16.37 -7.13 7.82
C ARG A 46 -17.63 -7.82 8.33
N VAL A 47 -18.41 -7.13 9.14
CA VAL A 47 -19.69 -7.67 9.66
C VAL A 47 -20.75 -7.79 8.56
N GLN A 48 -20.84 -6.80 7.67
CA GLN A 48 -21.91 -6.73 6.67
C GLN A 48 -21.61 -7.44 5.35
N ARG A 49 -20.38 -7.36 4.85
CA ARG A 49 -20.04 -7.77 3.49
C ARG A 49 -18.81 -8.66 3.37
N GLY A 50 -18.09 -8.83 4.44
CA GLY A 50 -16.91 -9.70 4.47
C GLY A 50 -15.62 -9.03 3.98
N ALA A 51 -15.37 -8.91 2.70
CA ALA A 51 -14.09 -8.47 2.12
C ALA A 51 -14.09 -6.99 1.67
N PHE A 52 -12.89 -6.40 1.60
CA PHE A 52 -12.65 -5.10 0.99
C PHE A 52 -11.19 -4.97 0.52
N ILE A 53 -10.92 -3.97 -0.31
CA ILE A 53 -9.57 -3.58 -0.69
C ILE A 53 -9.09 -2.49 0.26
N LEU A 54 -7.97 -2.74 0.95
CA LEU A 54 -7.25 -1.72 1.72
C LEU A 54 -6.33 -0.95 0.79
N ALA A 55 -6.58 0.34 0.60
CA ALA A 55 -5.77 1.21 -0.24
C ALA A 55 -4.89 2.13 0.60
N PHE A 56 -3.61 2.22 0.27
CA PHE A 56 -2.65 3.14 0.89
C PHE A 56 -1.49 3.44 -0.06
N TRP A 57 -0.82 4.58 0.11
CA TRP A 57 0.29 4.96 -0.75
C TRP A 57 1.55 4.13 -0.46
N HIS A 58 2.33 3.83 -1.50
CA HIS A 58 3.58 3.07 -1.39
C HIS A 58 4.55 3.70 -0.37
N GLY A 59 4.70 5.01 -0.40
CA GLY A 59 5.53 5.73 0.56
C GLY A 59 5.03 5.66 2.03
N ARG A 60 3.85 5.10 2.28
CA ARG A 60 3.25 4.95 3.61
C ARG A 60 3.09 3.51 4.06
N LEU A 61 3.77 2.55 3.42
CA LEU A 61 3.52 1.12 3.69
C LEU A 61 4.06 0.63 5.05
N LEU A 62 5.10 1.26 5.63
CA LEU A 62 5.87 0.67 6.73
C LEU A 62 5.04 0.36 7.99
N MET A 63 4.13 1.25 8.38
CA MET A 63 3.31 1.05 9.59
C MET A 63 1.95 0.43 9.33
N MET A 64 1.57 0.16 8.06
CA MET A 64 0.27 -0.42 7.72
C MET A 64 -0.04 -1.75 8.42
N PRO A 65 0.93 -2.67 8.63
CA PRO A 65 0.69 -3.89 9.39
C PRO A 65 0.19 -3.65 10.81
N MET A 66 0.51 -2.49 11.42
CA MET A 66 0.08 -2.17 12.78
C MET A 66 -1.36 -1.67 12.85
N ALA A 67 -1.91 -1.16 11.75
CA ALA A 67 -3.32 -0.80 11.63
C ALA A 67 -4.20 -2.02 11.34
N TRP A 68 -3.62 -3.08 10.77
CA TRP A 68 -4.33 -4.30 10.34
C TRP A 68 -4.49 -5.32 11.46
N ARG A 69 -4.77 -4.96 12.66
CA ARG A 69 -4.85 -5.92 13.77
C ARG A 69 -6.18 -6.68 13.77
N HIS A 70 -6.10 -8.03 13.61
CA HIS A 70 -7.20 -8.97 13.87
C HIS A 70 -8.49 -8.80 13.04
N LEU A 71 -8.40 -8.16 11.87
CA LEU A 71 -9.61 -7.93 11.07
C LEU A 71 -9.98 -9.14 10.20
N ALA A 72 -9.03 -9.70 9.46
CA ALA A 72 -9.24 -10.85 8.54
C ALA A 72 -7.91 -11.30 7.97
N PRO A 73 -7.85 -12.46 7.26
CA PRO A 73 -6.74 -12.75 6.37
C PRO A 73 -6.52 -11.60 5.39
N MET A 74 -5.26 -11.17 5.25
CA MET A 74 -4.84 -10.10 4.34
C MET A 74 -3.81 -10.64 3.38
N HIS A 75 -4.03 -10.38 2.11
CA HIS A 75 -3.10 -10.69 1.03
C HIS A 75 -2.57 -9.42 0.39
N MET A 76 -1.29 -9.40 0.08
CA MET A 76 -0.67 -8.29 -0.65
C MET A 76 0.01 -8.81 -1.92
N LEU A 77 -0.16 -8.07 -3.01
CA LEU A 77 0.65 -8.29 -4.19
C LEU A 77 1.97 -7.56 -4.02
N ILE A 78 3.08 -8.30 -3.99
CA ILE A 78 4.42 -7.75 -3.78
C ILE A 78 5.30 -8.15 -4.96
N SER A 79 6.16 -7.22 -5.41
CA SER A 79 7.12 -7.49 -6.49
C SER A 79 8.06 -8.66 -6.13
N GLY A 80 8.39 -9.49 -7.12
CA GLY A 80 9.36 -10.58 -6.98
C GLY A 80 10.83 -10.14 -6.86
N HIS A 81 11.12 -8.84 -7.00
CA HIS A 81 12.48 -8.30 -6.85
C HIS A 81 12.99 -8.37 -5.40
N ALA A 82 14.29 -8.11 -5.20
CA ALA A 82 14.94 -8.26 -3.91
C ALA A 82 14.25 -7.45 -2.78
N ASP A 83 13.86 -6.21 -3.08
CA ASP A 83 13.16 -5.33 -2.12
C ASP A 83 11.76 -5.88 -1.79
N GLY A 84 11.05 -6.41 -2.78
CA GLY A 84 9.76 -7.05 -2.58
C GLY A 84 9.86 -8.29 -1.70
N ARG A 85 10.90 -9.14 -1.86
CA ARG A 85 11.13 -10.30 -0.99
C ARG A 85 11.38 -9.90 0.46
N LEU A 86 12.09 -8.80 0.70
CA LEU A 86 12.30 -8.26 2.03
C LEU A 86 10.95 -7.83 2.66
N ILE A 87 10.14 -7.09 1.93
CA ILE A 87 8.82 -6.63 2.39
C ILE A 87 7.92 -7.84 2.64
N ALA A 88 7.84 -8.78 1.69
CA ALA A 88 7.08 -10.01 1.82
C ALA A 88 7.46 -10.81 3.07
N GLY A 89 8.75 -10.99 3.31
CA GLY A 89 9.24 -11.65 4.51
C GLY A 89 8.93 -10.90 5.79
N ALA A 90 9.00 -9.57 5.78
CA ALA A 90 8.72 -8.75 6.95
C ALA A 90 7.23 -8.73 7.32
N VAL A 91 6.31 -8.62 6.33
CA VAL A 91 4.87 -8.56 6.61
C VAL A 91 4.29 -9.88 7.11
N ARG A 92 4.92 -11.02 6.79
CA ARG A 92 4.55 -12.34 7.33
C ARG A 92 4.61 -12.41 8.86
N TYR A 93 5.52 -11.66 9.49
CA TYR A 93 5.58 -11.57 10.96
C TYR A 93 4.35 -10.88 11.58
N PHE A 94 3.52 -10.24 10.76
CA PHE A 94 2.28 -9.60 11.17
C PHE A 94 1.02 -10.36 10.70
N GLY A 95 1.20 -11.59 10.16
CA GLY A 95 0.09 -12.40 9.67
C GLY A 95 -0.49 -11.92 8.32
N ILE A 96 0.30 -11.18 7.54
CA ILE A 96 -0.08 -10.73 6.20
C ILE A 96 0.60 -11.65 5.18
N ASP A 97 -0.20 -12.31 4.35
CA ASP A 97 0.29 -13.14 3.27
C ASP A 97 0.62 -12.31 2.03
N SER A 98 1.60 -12.74 1.28
CA SER A 98 2.01 -12.06 0.06
C SER A 98 2.25 -13.04 -1.07
N VAL A 99 1.87 -12.63 -2.28
CA VAL A 99 2.19 -13.36 -3.51
C VAL A 99 3.04 -12.48 -4.40
N ALA A 100 4.07 -13.09 -4.98
CA ALA A 100 4.92 -12.41 -5.94
C ALA A 100 4.14 -12.13 -7.23
N GLY A 101 3.98 -10.85 -7.59
CA GLY A 101 3.52 -10.44 -8.91
C GLY A 101 4.70 -10.36 -9.87
N SER A 102 4.68 -11.11 -10.99
CA SER A 102 5.68 -10.95 -12.05
C SER A 102 5.28 -9.82 -13.00
N SER A 103 6.24 -8.99 -13.40
CA SER A 103 6.01 -7.78 -14.20
C SER A 103 5.71 -8.03 -15.70
N ASN A 104 6.00 -9.20 -16.25
CA ASN A 104 5.93 -9.43 -17.71
C ASN A 104 4.70 -10.18 -18.23
N ASP A 105 4.05 -11.04 -17.42
CA ASP A 105 2.74 -11.66 -17.74
C ASP A 105 1.81 -11.63 -16.51
N GLY A 106 2.28 -11.05 -15.42
CA GLY A 106 1.70 -11.15 -14.10
C GLY A 106 0.51 -10.23 -13.84
N GLY A 107 0.26 -9.23 -14.65
CA GLY A 107 -0.84 -8.28 -14.40
C GLY A 107 -2.20 -8.98 -14.39
N SER A 108 -2.46 -9.86 -15.34
CA SER A 108 -3.71 -10.63 -15.42
C SER A 108 -3.79 -11.73 -14.36
N GLN A 109 -2.68 -12.40 -14.06
CA GLN A 109 -2.63 -13.41 -13.01
C GLN A 109 -2.78 -12.79 -11.62
N ALA A 110 -2.11 -11.68 -11.37
CA ALA A 110 -2.22 -10.89 -10.15
C ALA A 110 -3.66 -10.41 -9.93
N LEU A 111 -4.28 -9.85 -10.96
CA LEU A 111 -5.67 -9.43 -10.93
C LEU A 111 -6.61 -10.59 -10.55
N ARG A 112 -6.47 -11.74 -11.22
CA ARG A 112 -7.29 -12.94 -10.93
C ARG A 112 -7.06 -13.46 -9.51
N ALA A 113 -5.83 -13.44 -9.02
CA ALA A 113 -5.51 -13.86 -7.65
C ALA A 113 -6.19 -12.95 -6.62
N MET A 114 -6.07 -11.61 -6.78
CA MET A 114 -6.73 -10.65 -5.89
C MET A 114 -8.24 -10.80 -5.90
N VAL A 115 -8.87 -10.92 -7.07
CA VAL A 115 -10.32 -11.14 -7.18
C VAL A 115 -10.74 -12.45 -6.53
N ARG A 116 -9.96 -13.52 -6.66
CA ARG A 116 -10.25 -14.81 -6.02
C ARG A 116 -10.21 -14.71 -4.49
N TRP A 117 -9.22 -14.03 -3.91
CA TRP A 117 -9.14 -13.83 -2.46
C TRP A 117 -10.30 -13.01 -1.93
N LEU A 118 -10.62 -11.90 -2.60
CA LEU A 118 -11.76 -11.07 -2.22
C LEU A 118 -13.08 -11.84 -2.28
N LYS A 119 -13.27 -12.70 -3.29
CA LYS A 119 -14.45 -13.59 -3.40
C LYS A 119 -14.44 -14.72 -2.35
N ALA A 120 -13.27 -15.10 -1.84
CA ALA A 120 -13.14 -16.03 -0.71
C ALA A 120 -13.31 -15.34 0.66
N ASN A 121 -13.69 -14.08 0.68
CA ASN A 121 -13.90 -13.27 1.87
C ASN A 121 -12.64 -12.84 2.60
N ASP A 122 -11.47 -12.94 1.97
CA ASP A 122 -10.22 -12.36 2.43
C ASP A 122 -10.09 -10.92 1.96
N CYS A 123 -9.25 -10.13 2.64
CA CYS A 123 -8.98 -8.76 2.24
C CYS A 123 -7.68 -8.66 1.42
N VAL A 124 -7.58 -7.62 0.60
CA VAL A 124 -6.40 -7.38 -0.24
C VAL A 124 -5.86 -5.97 0.01
N GLY A 125 -4.55 -5.86 0.27
CA GLY A 125 -3.84 -4.59 0.35
C GLY A 125 -3.28 -4.19 -1.02
N ILE A 126 -3.54 -2.96 -1.45
CA ILE A 126 -3.06 -2.42 -2.73
C ILE A 126 -2.43 -1.05 -2.50
N THR A 127 -1.24 -0.85 -3.07
CA THR A 127 -0.63 0.47 -3.25
C THR A 127 -0.95 0.96 -4.66
N PRO A 128 -1.93 1.90 -4.81
CA PRO A 128 -2.45 2.26 -6.14
C PRO A 128 -1.44 2.96 -7.04
N ASP A 129 -0.42 3.59 -6.46
CA ASP A 129 0.70 4.24 -7.16
C ASP A 129 1.73 3.23 -7.69
N GLY A 130 1.61 1.95 -7.34
CA GLY A 130 2.47 0.89 -7.85
C GLY A 130 3.94 1.03 -7.44
N PRO A 131 4.82 0.16 -7.98
CA PRO A 131 6.24 0.17 -7.65
C PRO A 131 7.05 1.24 -8.39
N ASP A 132 6.52 1.76 -9.50
CA ASP A 132 7.23 2.68 -10.40
C ASP A 132 6.69 4.12 -10.35
N GLY A 133 5.62 4.35 -9.58
CA GLY A 133 5.00 5.66 -9.43
C GLY A 133 4.19 6.14 -10.65
N PRO A 134 3.93 7.43 -10.74
CA PRO A 134 4.35 8.52 -9.84
C PRO A 134 3.72 8.44 -8.45
N ALA A 135 4.45 8.93 -7.43
CA ALA A 135 4.00 8.90 -6.05
C ALA A 135 2.63 9.54 -5.85
N MET A 136 1.76 8.88 -5.11
CA MET A 136 0.44 9.39 -4.74
C MET A 136 -0.48 9.68 -5.95
N CYS A 137 -0.29 8.94 -7.05
CA CYS A 137 -1.14 8.93 -8.23
C CYS A 137 -1.71 7.52 -8.42
N ALA A 138 -3.03 7.37 -8.37
CA ALA A 138 -3.65 6.07 -8.44
C ALA A 138 -3.71 5.53 -9.89
N SER A 139 -3.42 4.23 -10.06
CA SER A 139 -3.62 3.51 -11.30
C SER A 139 -5.05 2.96 -11.41
N ARG A 140 -5.51 2.71 -12.63
CA ARG A 140 -6.83 2.08 -12.87
C ARG A 140 -6.94 0.63 -12.34
N GLY A 141 -5.82 0.01 -12.02
CA GLY A 141 -5.78 -1.38 -11.54
C GLY A 141 -6.62 -1.61 -10.30
N ILE A 142 -6.61 -0.67 -9.34
CA ILE A 142 -7.40 -0.81 -8.12
C ILE A 142 -8.91 -0.79 -8.40
N VAL A 143 -9.37 0.05 -9.35
CA VAL A 143 -10.79 0.09 -9.77
C VAL A 143 -11.19 -1.21 -10.44
N ALA A 144 -10.32 -1.74 -11.31
CA ALA A 144 -10.58 -3.01 -11.99
C ALA A 144 -10.74 -4.19 -11.00
N VAL A 145 -9.87 -4.26 -9.98
CA VAL A 145 -9.98 -5.29 -8.92
C VAL A 145 -11.28 -5.12 -8.15
N ALA A 146 -11.59 -3.90 -7.68
CA ALA A 146 -12.78 -3.61 -6.90
C ALA A 146 -14.07 -3.97 -7.67
N ARG A 147 -14.16 -3.54 -8.93
CA ARG A 147 -15.29 -3.83 -9.84
C ARG A 147 -15.50 -5.32 -10.03
N LEU A 148 -14.44 -6.07 -10.37
CA LEU A 148 -14.52 -7.51 -10.65
C LEU A 148 -14.82 -8.35 -9.41
N ALA A 149 -14.42 -7.87 -8.24
CA ALA A 149 -14.71 -8.53 -6.98
C ALA A 149 -16.04 -8.10 -6.36
N GLY A 150 -16.58 -6.93 -6.74
CA GLY A 150 -17.81 -6.36 -6.17
C GLY A 150 -17.62 -5.90 -4.72
N VAL A 151 -16.43 -5.38 -4.37
CA VAL A 151 -16.08 -4.98 -3.00
C VAL A 151 -15.69 -3.51 -2.94
N PRO A 152 -15.89 -2.83 -1.79
CA PRO A 152 -15.47 -1.45 -1.62
C PRO A 152 -13.96 -1.32 -1.48
N VAL A 153 -13.46 -0.11 -1.75
CA VAL A 153 -12.10 0.34 -1.44
C VAL A 153 -12.11 1.16 -0.16
N VAL A 154 -11.28 0.78 0.81
CA VAL A 154 -11.14 1.50 2.09
C VAL A 154 -9.77 2.16 2.11
N PRO A 155 -9.71 3.50 2.08
CA PRO A 155 -8.46 4.24 2.16
C PRO A 155 -7.88 4.20 3.58
N LEU A 156 -6.56 4.10 3.69
CA LEU A 156 -5.84 4.20 4.97
C LEU A 156 -4.58 5.05 4.80
N ALA A 157 -4.37 5.98 5.73
CA ALA A 157 -3.15 6.74 5.83
C ALA A 157 -2.59 6.70 7.25
N TYR A 158 -1.28 6.94 7.38
CA TYR A 158 -0.68 7.25 8.67
C TYR A 158 0.33 8.39 8.56
N ALA A 159 0.56 9.08 9.66
CA ALA A 159 1.68 9.99 9.83
C ALA A 159 2.23 9.91 11.25
N THR A 160 3.47 10.40 11.42
CA THR A 160 4.10 10.53 12.74
C THR A 160 4.77 11.89 12.89
N ARG A 161 4.78 12.44 14.11
CA ARG A 161 5.38 13.73 14.37
C ARG A 161 6.90 13.74 14.17
N ARG A 162 7.60 12.66 14.56
CA ARG A 162 9.04 12.50 14.28
C ARG A 162 9.18 11.53 13.13
N ARG A 163 9.66 12.04 12.01
CA ARG A 163 9.85 11.26 10.77
C ARG A 163 11.04 11.74 9.97
N ARG A 164 11.48 10.90 9.04
CA ARG A 164 12.29 11.28 7.89
C ARG A 164 11.53 10.94 6.62
N ILE A 165 11.49 11.86 5.68
CA ILE A 165 11.03 11.57 4.31
C ILE A 165 12.28 11.28 3.51
N LEU A 166 12.34 10.09 2.91
CA LEU A 166 13.47 9.69 2.09
C LEU A 166 13.38 10.35 0.71
N ALA A 167 14.54 10.59 0.08
CA ALA A 167 14.63 11.11 -1.28
C ALA A 167 14.43 9.99 -2.33
N SER A 168 13.43 9.12 -2.10
CA SER A 168 12.97 8.09 -3.04
C SER A 168 11.83 8.61 -3.89
N TRP A 169 11.52 7.91 -4.99
CA TRP A 169 10.42 8.28 -5.88
C TRP A 169 9.07 8.38 -5.12
N ASP A 170 8.84 7.48 -4.15
CA ASP A 170 7.64 7.37 -3.33
C ASP A 170 7.64 8.28 -2.10
N ARG A 171 8.72 9.04 -1.89
CA ARG A 171 8.93 9.89 -0.70
C ARG A 171 8.63 9.13 0.59
N PHE A 172 9.27 7.98 0.73
CA PHE A 172 9.03 7.02 1.80
C PHE A 172 9.07 7.67 3.18
N HIS A 173 7.99 7.48 3.93
CA HIS A 173 7.83 7.97 5.29
C HIS A 173 8.47 7.00 6.28
N LEU A 174 9.64 7.32 6.79
CA LEU A 174 10.32 6.59 7.85
C LEU A 174 9.96 7.21 9.22
N PRO A 175 9.05 6.60 10.00
CA PRO A 175 8.71 7.07 11.34
C PRO A 175 9.87 6.80 12.29
N LEU A 176 10.09 7.70 13.25
CA LEU A 176 11.09 7.51 14.29
C LEU A 176 10.43 7.07 15.60
N PRO A 177 11.10 6.28 16.45
CA PRO A 177 10.56 5.87 17.74
C PRO A 177 10.38 7.05 18.72
N PHE A 178 9.64 6.82 19.82
CA PHE A 178 9.33 7.80 20.85
C PHE A 178 8.63 9.06 20.32
N THR A 179 7.54 8.85 19.57
CA THR A 179 6.80 9.90 18.87
C THR A 179 5.29 9.84 19.16
N ARG A 180 4.54 10.68 18.47
CA ARG A 180 3.09 10.54 18.30
C ARG A 180 2.80 10.17 16.85
N GLY A 181 1.81 9.36 16.66
CA GLY A 181 1.36 8.96 15.32
C GLY A 181 -0.15 8.88 15.24
N ILE A 182 -0.65 8.90 14.02
CA ILE A 182 -2.07 8.77 13.73
C ILE A 182 -2.25 7.79 12.57
N PHE A 183 -3.28 6.95 12.66
CA PHE A 183 -3.87 6.23 11.54
C PHE A 183 -5.24 6.82 11.27
N ILE A 184 -5.53 7.11 10.00
CA ILE A 184 -6.82 7.61 9.55
C ILE A 184 -7.37 6.62 8.52
N TRP A 185 -8.43 5.92 8.89
CA TRP A 185 -9.25 5.13 7.98
C TRP A 185 -10.25 6.06 7.29
N GLY A 186 -10.22 6.12 5.98
CA GLY A 186 -11.18 6.88 5.20
C GLY A 186 -12.49 6.12 5.02
N GLU A 187 -13.51 6.86 4.63
CA GLU A 187 -14.80 6.29 4.28
C GLU A 187 -14.68 5.28 3.12
N PRO A 188 -15.41 4.16 3.18
CA PRO A 188 -15.42 3.19 2.10
C PRO A 188 -15.94 3.80 0.80
N ILE A 189 -15.21 3.55 -0.29
CA ILE A 189 -15.58 3.97 -1.64
C ILE A 189 -16.21 2.77 -2.34
N GLN A 190 -17.50 2.89 -2.66
CA GLN A 190 -18.21 1.86 -3.42
C GLN A 190 -17.80 1.95 -4.89
N VAL A 191 -17.58 0.79 -5.50
CA VAL A 191 -17.25 0.69 -6.93
C VAL A 191 -18.33 -0.15 -7.59
N GLU A 192 -19.05 0.44 -8.52
CA GLU A 192 -20.08 -0.27 -9.27
C GLU A 192 -19.48 -1.34 -10.18
N THR A 193 -20.26 -2.38 -10.46
CA THR A 193 -19.80 -3.51 -11.29
C THR A 193 -19.86 -3.18 -12.80
N GLU A 194 -20.76 -2.30 -13.19
CA GLU A 194 -20.93 -1.86 -14.56
C GLU A 194 -20.44 -0.42 -14.71
N LEU A 195 -19.18 -0.26 -15.14
CA LEU A 195 -18.56 1.03 -15.38
C LEU A 195 -18.03 1.07 -16.81
N ASP A 196 -18.31 2.14 -17.52
CA ASP A 196 -17.62 2.48 -18.76
C ASP A 196 -16.21 3.06 -18.50
N ALA A 197 -15.48 3.39 -19.54
CA ALA A 197 -14.12 3.89 -19.41
C ALA A 197 -14.05 5.26 -18.72
N ALA A 198 -15.07 6.10 -18.85
CA ALA A 198 -15.14 7.42 -18.22
C ALA A 198 -15.43 7.26 -16.72
N ALA A 199 -16.42 6.47 -16.36
CA ALA A 199 -16.78 6.18 -14.98
C ALA A 199 -15.65 5.46 -14.22
N MET A 200 -14.89 4.59 -14.88
CA MET A 200 -13.68 3.99 -14.30
C MET A 200 -12.61 5.05 -13.97
N GLU A 201 -12.44 6.06 -14.83
CA GLU A 201 -11.48 7.13 -14.58
C GLU A 201 -11.95 8.05 -13.45
N GLU A 202 -13.23 8.35 -13.39
CA GLU A 202 -13.83 9.12 -12.30
C GLU A 202 -13.64 8.40 -10.96
N CYS A 203 -13.94 7.10 -10.91
CA CYS A 203 -13.73 6.27 -9.72
C CYS A 203 -12.27 6.25 -9.29
N ARG A 204 -11.31 6.14 -10.25
CA ARG A 204 -9.87 6.24 -9.99
C ARG A 204 -9.53 7.59 -9.34
N ALA A 205 -10.07 8.69 -9.91
CA ALA A 205 -9.82 10.03 -9.41
C ALA A 205 -10.38 10.24 -7.99
N VAL A 206 -11.56 9.69 -7.69
CA VAL A 206 -12.15 9.69 -6.34
C VAL A 206 -11.27 8.94 -5.35
N ILE A 207 -10.77 7.75 -5.70
CA ILE A 207 -9.85 6.99 -4.84
C ILE A 207 -8.58 7.78 -4.56
N GLU A 208 -7.98 8.39 -5.60
CA GLU A 208 -6.78 9.21 -5.48
C GLU A 208 -7.01 10.43 -4.58
N GLU A 209 -8.09 11.17 -4.81
CA GLU A 209 -8.45 12.35 -4.03
C GLU A 209 -8.65 11.99 -2.55
N ARG A 210 -9.41 10.94 -2.26
CA ARG A 210 -9.68 10.50 -0.88
C ARG A 210 -8.42 10.06 -0.16
N LEU A 211 -7.53 9.29 -0.82
CA LEU A 211 -6.25 8.90 -0.26
C LEU A 211 -5.33 10.12 -0.01
N ASN A 212 -5.25 11.05 -0.96
CA ASN A 212 -4.46 12.26 -0.82
C ASN A 212 -4.98 13.14 0.32
N ARG A 213 -6.28 13.29 0.43
CA ARG A 213 -6.93 14.06 1.48
C ARG A 213 -6.58 13.52 2.88
N ILE A 214 -6.81 12.23 3.15
CA ILE A 214 -6.52 11.66 4.47
C ILE A 214 -5.02 11.59 4.77
N THR A 215 -4.17 11.47 3.73
CA THR A 215 -2.71 11.52 3.89
C THR A 215 -2.25 12.91 4.28
N GLY A 216 -2.77 13.95 3.61
CA GLY A 216 -2.50 15.34 3.94
C GLY A 216 -3.02 15.73 5.33
N GLU A 217 -4.22 15.26 5.70
CA GLU A 217 -4.78 15.43 7.03
C GLU A 217 -3.90 14.79 8.10
N ALA A 218 -3.47 13.55 7.90
CA ALA A 218 -2.57 12.87 8.84
C ALA A 218 -1.25 13.64 9.02
N ASP A 219 -0.66 14.15 7.93
CA ASP A 219 0.55 14.97 7.98
C ASP A 219 0.34 16.27 8.77
N GLN A 220 -0.73 17.01 8.48
CA GLN A 220 -1.06 18.27 9.15
C GLN A 220 -1.28 18.07 10.66
N ARG A 221 -1.98 17.02 11.06
CA ARG A 221 -2.23 16.68 12.48
C ARG A 221 -0.96 16.29 13.21
N MET A 222 0.06 15.83 12.51
CA MET A 222 1.39 15.55 13.06
C MET A 222 2.33 16.77 12.97
N GLY A 223 1.84 17.93 12.50
CA GLY A 223 2.57 19.20 12.44
C GLY A 223 3.48 19.32 11.22
N HIS A 224 3.12 18.68 10.11
CA HIS A 224 3.87 18.74 8.87
C HIS A 224 3.03 19.32 7.73
N ALA A 225 3.68 19.96 6.77
CA ALA A 225 3.05 20.22 5.48
C ALA A 225 2.73 18.89 4.79
N ALA A 226 1.61 18.84 4.08
CA ALA A 226 1.25 17.70 3.26
C ALA A 226 2.32 17.42 2.21
N VAL A 227 2.65 16.16 2.00
CA VAL A 227 3.54 15.74 0.90
C VAL A 227 2.76 15.92 -0.40
N ALA A 228 3.31 16.68 -1.35
CA ALA A 228 2.65 16.88 -2.63
C ALA A 228 2.72 15.59 -3.47
N PRO A 229 1.64 15.21 -4.20
CA PRO A 229 1.70 14.12 -5.17
C PRO A 229 2.76 14.36 -6.23
N GLY A 230 3.26 13.28 -6.81
CA GLY A 230 4.12 13.34 -8.00
C GLY A 230 3.31 13.91 -9.19
N THR A 231 3.99 14.56 -10.10
CA THR A 231 3.37 14.99 -11.36
C THR A 231 3.36 13.81 -12.34
N MET A 232 2.18 13.50 -12.88
CA MET A 232 2.09 12.61 -14.04
C MET A 232 2.60 13.40 -15.27
N ASP A 233 3.89 13.33 -15.53
CA ASP A 233 4.40 13.75 -16.84
C ASP A 233 3.97 12.71 -17.89
N ARG A 234 2.83 13.00 -18.54
CA ARG A 234 2.27 12.16 -19.60
C ARG A 234 3.22 11.98 -20.79
N ALA A 235 4.21 12.86 -20.94
CA ALA A 235 5.22 12.78 -21.97
C ALA A 235 6.26 11.70 -21.64
N ALA A 236 6.78 11.68 -20.42
CA ALA A 236 7.75 10.67 -19.96
C ALA A 236 7.17 9.25 -20.00
N LEU A 237 5.88 9.08 -19.70
CA LEU A 237 5.19 7.77 -19.80
C LEU A 237 5.04 7.27 -21.25
N ARG A 238 4.95 8.16 -22.25
CA ARG A 238 4.93 7.79 -23.68
C ARG A 238 6.30 7.30 -24.15
N ASP A 239 7.37 7.90 -23.65
CA ASP A 239 8.73 7.55 -24.03
C ASP A 239 9.17 6.21 -23.41
N VAL A 240 8.81 5.94 -22.15
CA VAL A 240 9.03 4.64 -21.49
C VAL A 240 8.24 3.52 -22.20
N ARG A 241 6.99 3.76 -22.63
CA ARG A 241 6.21 2.78 -23.39
C ARG A 241 6.76 2.54 -24.81
N ARG A 242 7.30 3.55 -25.48
CA ARG A 242 7.98 3.39 -26.76
C ARG A 242 9.28 2.60 -26.62
N ALA A 243 10.06 2.83 -25.59
CA ALA A 243 11.29 2.10 -25.31
C ALA A 243 11.05 0.63 -24.91
N ALA A 244 9.95 0.33 -24.23
CA ALA A 244 9.57 -1.04 -23.83
C ALA A 244 8.93 -1.86 -24.95
N GLY A 245 8.35 -1.22 -25.98
CA GLY A 245 7.72 -1.87 -27.13
C GLY A 245 8.65 -2.11 -28.32
N SER A 246 9.94 -1.75 -28.20
CA SER A 246 10.95 -1.91 -29.27
C SER A 246 12.03 -2.96 -28.95
N ARG A 247 11.74 -3.89 -28.03
CA ARG A 247 12.61 -5.05 -27.74
C ARG A 247 11.86 -6.35 -27.82
#